data_0649b7599ca46c9a625bf1826927154a
#
_entry.id   0649b7599ca46c9a625bf1826927154a
#
_cell.length_a   1.000
_cell.length_b   1.000
_cell.length_c   1.000
_cell.angle_alpha   90.00
_cell.angle_beta   90.00
_cell.angle_gamma   90.00
#
_symmetry.space_group_name_H-M   'P 1'
#
loop_
_entity.id
_entity.type
_entity.pdbx_description
1 polymer ?
#
loop_
_entity_poly.entity_id
_entity_poly.type
_entity_poly.pdbx_seq_one_letter_code
_entity_poly.pdbx_strand_id
1 'polypeptide(L)'
;MSLRTAILRIARPTDNLQGLVRQYTAGLGLEILGSFEDHAGFDGVMLGLDSLPWHLEFTSKSKHMVGRAPTEDNLLVFYLEGKDEHKALCERMGGAGFCVVASF
;
A
#
# COMPACT_ATOMS: atom_id res chain seq x y z
N MET A 1 -11.94 -26.38 4.45
CA MET A 1 -11.67 -24.93 4.45
C MET A 1 -10.76 -24.59 3.29
N SER A 2 -11.01 -23.50 2.62
CA SER A 2 -10.27 -23.09 1.43
C SER A 2 -9.99 -21.58 1.44
N LEU A 3 -8.85 -21.17 0.89
CA LEU A 3 -8.52 -19.76 0.68
C LEU A 3 -9.14 -19.19 -0.60
N ARG A 4 -9.90 -19.99 -1.37
CA ARG A 4 -10.47 -19.55 -2.66
C ARG A 4 -11.41 -18.36 -2.53
N THR A 5 -12.12 -18.27 -1.42
CA THR A 5 -13.06 -17.17 -1.15
C THR A 5 -12.52 -16.18 -0.13
N ALA A 6 -11.27 -16.34 0.28
CA ALA A 6 -10.66 -15.45 1.25
C ALA A 6 -10.28 -14.13 0.59
N ILE A 7 -10.38 -13.06 1.36
CA ILE A 7 -9.86 -11.75 0.98
C ILE A 7 -8.54 -11.56 1.73
N LEU A 8 -7.48 -11.30 0.98
CA LEU A 8 -6.16 -11.08 1.57
C LEU A 8 -6.03 -9.62 2.01
N ARG A 9 -5.62 -9.43 3.24
CA ARG A 9 -5.20 -8.14 3.75
C ARG A 9 -3.71 -8.19 4.07
N ILE A 10 -2.97 -7.25 3.54
CA ILE A 10 -1.56 -7.07 3.90
C ILE A 10 -1.47 -5.82 4.75
N ALA A 11 -1.10 -6.00 6.02
CA ALA A 11 -1.01 -4.91 6.97
C ALA A 11 0.45 -4.52 7.18
N ARG A 12 0.75 -3.23 7.09
CA ARG A 12 2.10 -2.69 7.27
C ARG A 12 2.06 -1.44 8.13
N PRO A 13 2.99 -1.31 9.07
CA PRO A 13 3.12 -0.08 9.83
C PRO A 13 3.86 0.99 9.03
N THR A 14 3.63 2.25 9.39
CA THR A 14 4.35 3.37 8.80
C THR A 14 4.47 4.50 9.82
N ASP A 15 5.50 5.31 9.66
CA ASP A 15 5.68 6.52 10.45
C ASP A 15 5.08 7.75 9.75
N ASN A 16 4.57 7.59 8.52
CA ASN A 16 3.94 8.68 7.76
C ASN A 16 2.69 8.17 7.04
N LEU A 17 1.62 7.97 7.82
CA LEU A 17 0.40 7.38 7.30
C LEU A 17 -0.23 8.24 6.19
N GLN A 18 -0.37 9.55 6.41
CA GLN A 18 -0.99 10.44 5.42
C GLN A 18 -0.18 10.52 4.13
N GLY A 19 1.14 10.60 4.23
CA GLY A 19 2.01 10.64 3.05
C GLY A 19 1.94 9.35 2.25
N LEU A 20 1.93 8.21 2.94
CA LEU A 20 1.84 6.91 2.30
C LEU A 20 0.49 6.72 1.60
N VAL A 21 -0.60 7.11 2.25
CA VAL A 21 -1.95 7.05 1.65
C VAL A 21 -2.02 7.87 0.37
N ARG A 22 -1.51 9.10 0.40
CA ARG A 22 -1.47 9.95 -0.81
C ARG A 22 -0.68 9.29 -1.93
N GLN A 23 0.45 8.72 -1.61
CA GLN A 23 1.33 8.07 -2.57
C GLN A 23 0.66 6.86 -3.23
N TYR A 24 -0.01 6.04 -2.45
CA TYR A 24 -0.66 4.83 -2.95
C TYR A 24 -1.97 5.12 -3.68
N THR A 25 -2.72 6.13 -3.26
CA THR A 25 -3.94 6.51 -3.96
C THR A 25 -3.63 7.23 -5.27
N ALA A 26 -2.76 8.22 -5.25
CA ALA A 26 -2.39 8.98 -6.45
C ALA A 26 -1.53 8.14 -7.40
N GLY A 27 -0.58 7.36 -6.87
CA GLY A 27 0.36 6.59 -7.68
C GLY A 27 -0.19 5.29 -8.24
N LEU A 28 -0.89 4.51 -7.42
CA LEU A 28 -1.40 3.20 -7.81
C LEU A 28 -2.89 3.20 -8.14
N GLY A 29 -3.58 4.31 -7.91
CA GLY A 29 -5.01 4.37 -8.18
C GLY A 29 -5.87 3.59 -7.20
N LEU A 30 -5.34 3.25 -6.04
CA LEU A 30 -6.12 2.59 -5.01
C LEU A 30 -7.08 3.57 -4.35
N GLU A 31 -8.18 3.06 -3.84
CA GLU A 31 -9.20 3.84 -3.16
C GLU A 31 -9.14 3.56 -1.66
N ILE A 32 -9.57 4.55 -0.88
CA ILE A 32 -9.71 4.37 0.56
C ILE A 32 -11.00 3.57 0.79
N LEU A 33 -10.85 2.34 1.29
CA LEU A 33 -11.97 1.46 1.58
C LEU A 33 -12.52 1.66 2.99
N GLY A 34 -11.70 2.19 3.89
CA GLY A 34 -12.09 2.47 5.26
C GLY A 34 -10.92 3.04 6.04
N SER A 35 -11.21 3.55 7.22
CA SER A 35 -10.18 4.10 8.10
C SER A 35 -10.65 4.05 9.55
N PHE A 36 -9.70 4.16 10.47
CA PHE A 36 -10.00 4.31 11.88
C PHE A 36 -8.95 5.21 12.53
N GLU A 37 -9.35 5.85 13.61
CA GLU A 37 -8.47 6.72 14.40
C GLU A 37 -8.50 6.31 15.86
N ASP A 38 -7.34 6.38 16.49
CA ASP A 38 -7.16 6.15 17.92
C ASP A 38 -7.85 4.89 18.45
N HIS A 39 -7.73 3.80 17.68
CA HIS A 39 -8.18 2.49 18.13
C HIS A 39 -7.02 1.81 18.87
N ALA A 40 -7.08 1.82 20.19
CA ALA A 40 -6.00 1.36 21.06
C ALA A 40 -4.66 2.04 20.76
N GLY A 41 -4.70 3.32 20.38
CA GLY A 41 -3.52 4.11 20.03
C GLY A 41 -3.10 4.01 18.56
N PHE A 42 -3.82 3.23 17.75
CA PHE A 42 -3.52 3.08 16.32
C PHE A 42 -4.47 3.89 15.46
N ASP A 43 -3.91 4.50 14.43
CA ASP A 43 -4.65 5.01 13.29
C ASP A 43 -4.41 4.04 12.13
N GLY A 44 -5.39 3.88 11.25
CA GLY A 44 -5.25 3.00 10.12
C GLY A 44 -6.09 3.42 8.93
N VAL A 45 -5.62 3.03 7.73
CA VAL A 45 -6.33 3.26 6.48
C VAL A 45 -6.24 1.98 5.64
N MET A 46 -7.38 1.52 5.14
CA MET A 46 -7.45 0.40 4.22
C MET A 46 -7.57 0.91 2.80
N LEU A 47 -6.71 0.41 1.91
CA LEU A 47 -6.62 0.81 0.51
C LEU A 47 -6.84 -0.40 -0.40
N GLY A 48 -7.61 -0.22 -1.46
CA GLY A 48 -7.85 -1.26 -2.43
C GLY A 48 -8.85 -0.83 -3.48
N LEU A 49 -9.48 -1.79 -4.11
CA LEU A 49 -10.58 -1.59 -5.06
C LEU A 49 -11.67 -2.61 -4.73
N ASP A 50 -12.93 -2.22 -4.87
CA ASP A 50 -14.06 -3.08 -4.50
C ASP A 50 -14.07 -4.42 -5.22
N SER A 51 -13.55 -4.45 -6.44
CA SER A 51 -13.56 -5.65 -7.28
C SER A 51 -12.41 -6.61 -6.99
N LEU A 52 -11.46 -6.25 -6.13
CA LEU A 52 -10.27 -7.05 -5.90
C LEU A 52 -10.40 -7.90 -4.63
N PRO A 53 -9.87 -9.13 -4.64
CA PRO A 53 -9.91 -10.01 -3.48
C PRO A 53 -8.77 -9.74 -2.48
N TRP A 54 -8.14 -8.58 -2.55
CA TRP A 54 -7.08 -8.18 -1.65
C TRP A 54 -7.15 -6.70 -1.36
N HIS A 55 -6.61 -6.29 -0.23
CA HIS A 55 -6.41 -4.88 0.08
C HIS A 55 -5.21 -4.70 1.00
N LEU A 56 -4.75 -3.46 1.07
CA LEU A 56 -3.65 -3.07 1.94
C LEU A 56 -4.21 -2.32 3.14
N GLU A 57 -3.56 -2.48 4.28
CA GLU A 57 -3.84 -1.69 5.47
C GLU A 57 -2.53 -1.07 5.95
N PHE A 58 -2.52 0.24 6.08
CA PHE A 58 -1.38 0.95 6.67
C PHE A 58 -1.79 1.50 8.03
N THR A 59 -0.93 1.31 9.01
CA THR A 59 -1.18 1.74 10.39
C THR A 59 -0.03 2.58 10.91
N SER A 60 -0.38 3.50 11.80
CA SER A 60 0.60 4.20 12.62
C SER A 60 0.16 4.16 14.07
N LYS A 61 1.11 4.19 14.99
CA LYS A 61 0.81 4.21 16.41
C LYS A 61 1.40 5.45 17.03
N SER A 62 0.58 6.17 17.80
CA SER A 62 1.02 7.37 18.49
C SER A 62 2.25 7.09 19.37
N LYS A 63 3.23 7.96 19.28
CA LYS A 63 4.48 7.89 20.07
C LYS A 63 5.28 6.59 19.85
N HIS A 64 5.11 5.95 18.69
CA HIS A 64 5.83 4.73 18.36
C HIS A 64 6.37 4.82 16.93
N MET A 65 7.68 4.78 16.80
CA MET A 65 8.35 4.79 15.50
C MET A 65 8.66 3.37 15.09
N VAL A 66 8.34 3.02 13.84
CA VAL A 66 8.58 1.68 13.31
C VAL A 66 9.81 1.62 12.40
N GLY A 67 10.21 2.77 11.84
CA GLY A 67 11.35 2.83 10.94
C GLY A 67 11.10 2.13 9.62
N ARG A 68 12.17 1.64 9.02
CA ARG A 68 12.13 0.96 7.74
C ARG A 68 11.75 -0.52 7.91
N ALA A 69 11.31 -1.13 6.79
CA ALA A 69 11.11 -2.58 6.77
C ALA A 69 12.43 -3.31 7.12
N PRO A 70 12.34 -4.54 7.64
CA PRO A 70 13.53 -5.28 8.09
C PRO A 70 14.58 -5.51 6.99
N THR A 71 14.15 -5.55 5.73
CA THR A 71 15.03 -5.72 4.58
C THR A 71 14.42 -5.08 3.35
N GLU A 72 15.29 -4.66 2.41
CA GLU A 72 14.85 -4.13 1.11
C GLU A 72 14.23 -5.20 0.21
N ASP A 73 14.35 -6.46 0.59
CA ASP A 73 13.74 -7.58 -0.14
C ASP A 73 12.26 -7.76 0.21
N ASN A 74 11.72 -7.01 1.16
CA ASN A 74 10.28 -7.01 1.45
C ASN A 74 9.56 -6.14 0.44
N LEU A 75 8.93 -6.79 -0.55
CA LEU A 75 8.32 -6.13 -1.70
C LEU A 75 6.84 -6.41 -1.79
N LEU A 76 6.10 -5.44 -2.28
CA LEU A 76 4.80 -5.64 -2.90
C LEU A 76 5.02 -5.68 -4.40
N VAL A 77 4.63 -6.76 -5.06
CA VAL A 77 4.88 -6.95 -6.48
C VAL A 77 3.55 -7.02 -7.21
N PHE A 78 3.37 -6.12 -8.17
CA PHE A 78 2.19 -6.09 -9.02
C PHE A 78 2.60 -6.46 -10.44
N TYR A 79 2.00 -7.51 -10.97
CA TYR A 79 2.24 -7.92 -12.35
C TYR A 79 1.17 -7.30 -13.24
N LEU A 80 1.62 -6.64 -14.30
CA LEU A 80 0.73 -6.00 -15.29
C LEU A 80 0.91 -6.68 -16.63
N GLU A 81 -0.19 -6.90 -17.35
CA GLU A 81 -0.14 -7.65 -18.60
C GLU A 81 0.36 -6.84 -19.80
N GLY A 82 0.05 -5.56 -19.86
CA GLY A 82 0.35 -4.73 -21.03
C GLY A 82 1.55 -3.82 -20.82
N LYS A 83 2.35 -3.62 -21.88
CA LYS A 83 3.46 -2.67 -21.84
C LYS A 83 2.97 -1.24 -21.63
N ASP A 84 1.86 -0.87 -22.27
CA ASP A 84 1.32 0.48 -22.17
C ASP A 84 0.77 0.74 -20.78
N GLU A 85 0.09 -0.24 -20.19
CA GLU A 85 -0.40 -0.15 -18.82
C GLU A 85 0.75 -0.04 -17.82
N HIS A 86 1.79 -0.82 -18.02
CA HIS A 86 2.99 -0.78 -17.18
C HIS A 86 3.64 0.59 -17.24
N LYS A 87 3.83 1.12 -18.45
CA LYS A 87 4.43 2.44 -18.64
C LYS A 87 3.61 3.54 -17.99
N ALA A 88 2.30 3.53 -18.21
CA ALA A 88 1.39 4.52 -17.65
C ALA A 88 1.40 4.50 -16.12
N LEU A 89 1.40 3.30 -15.52
CA LEU A 89 1.46 3.16 -14.08
C LEU A 89 2.78 3.66 -13.51
N CYS A 90 3.90 3.34 -14.16
CA CYS A 90 5.21 3.82 -13.72
C CYS A 90 5.30 5.35 -13.76
N GLU A 91 4.75 5.98 -14.80
CA GLU A 91 4.70 7.45 -14.89
C GLU A 91 3.84 8.04 -13.78
N ARG A 92 2.69 7.45 -13.52
CA ARG A 92 1.79 7.88 -12.45
C ARG A 92 2.45 7.74 -11.08
N MET A 93 3.12 6.63 -10.83
CA MET A 93 3.85 6.39 -9.59
C MET A 93 4.94 7.43 -9.39
N GLY A 94 5.71 7.73 -10.44
CA GLY A 94 6.75 8.75 -10.39
C GLY A 94 6.19 10.12 -10.01
N GLY A 95 5.05 10.49 -10.58
CA GLY A 95 4.35 11.72 -10.24
C GLY A 95 3.83 11.77 -8.81
N ALA A 96 3.62 10.62 -8.18
CA ALA A 96 3.16 10.50 -6.80
C ALA A 96 4.29 10.35 -5.78
N GLY A 97 5.55 10.42 -6.23
CA GLY A 97 6.70 10.40 -5.33
C GLY A 97 7.37 9.04 -5.17
N PHE A 98 6.96 8.02 -5.92
CA PHE A 98 7.71 6.77 -5.96
C PHE A 98 9.00 6.96 -6.74
N CYS A 99 10.09 6.41 -6.25
CA CYS A 99 11.40 6.50 -6.89
C CYS A 99 11.79 5.15 -7.47
N VAL A 100 12.32 5.17 -8.69
CA VAL A 100 12.92 3.98 -9.29
C VAL A 100 14.21 3.65 -8.56
N VAL A 101 14.37 2.39 -8.19
CA VAL A 101 15.59 1.91 -7.55
C VAL A 101 16.18 0.77 -8.36
N ALA A 102 17.45 0.46 -8.12
CA ALA A 102 18.12 -0.64 -8.78
C ALA A 102 17.45 -1.96 -8.41
N SER A 103 17.31 -2.86 -9.36
CA SER A 103 16.86 -4.22 -9.10
C SER A 103 17.98 -5.05 -8.47
N PHE A 104 17.57 -6.06 -7.76
CA PHE A 104 18.51 -7.01 -7.15
C PHE A 104 19.14 -7.94 -8.18
#